data_2a7abefa71d204b5079cff1a48df6c5a
#
_entry.id   2a7abefa71d204b5079cff1a48df6c5a
#
_cell.length_a   1.000
_cell.length_b   1.000
_cell.length_c   1.000
_cell.angle_alpha   90.00
_cell.angle_beta   90.00
_cell.angle_gamma   90.00
#
_symmetry.space_group_name_H-M   'P 1'
#
loop_
_entity.id
_entity.type
_entity.pdbx_description
1 polymer ?
#
loop_
_entity_poly.entity_id
_entity_poly.type
_entity_poly.pdbx_seq_one_letter_code
_entity_poly.pdbx_strand_id
1 'polypeptide(L)'
;MDITVKGDISGHDSSVLAISALKGALVASGCEDVTYVNAPGLASERGVTSSVTTTPESHEYRSMISLHAALSNGKSIKVDGTLMGIRKVEKIIAVDGFDLDLPPAENLLFLRYADKPGVVGAVGNALGTAKINIAGMQVARESAGGSALMALTVDSPVSDAVAETVKKETGAEL
;
A
#
# COMPACT_ATOMS: atom_id res chain seq x y z
N MET A 1 -8.07 3.36 -11.75
CA MET A 1 -6.73 2.93 -11.28
C MET A 1 -5.75 3.03 -12.42
N ASP A 2 -4.57 3.62 -12.17
CA ASP A 2 -3.53 3.76 -13.18
C ASP A 2 -2.31 2.95 -12.73
N ILE A 3 -1.86 2.05 -13.59
CA ILE A 3 -0.70 1.20 -13.35
C ILE A 3 0.41 1.68 -14.28
N THR A 4 1.54 2.09 -13.72
CA THR A 4 2.73 2.44 -14.49
C THR A 4 3.79 1.37 -14.30
N VAL A 5 4.24 0.79 -15.39
CA VAL A 5 5.26 -0.28 -15.43
C VAL A 5 6.55 0.29 -16.01
N LYS A 6 7.64 0.26 -15.25
CA LYS A 6 8.91 0.91 -15.61
C LYS A 6 10.07 -0.08 -15.63
N GLY A 7 11.05 0.19 -16.50
CA GLY A 7 12.28 -0.58 -16.61
C GLY A 7 12.13 -1.87 -17.42
N ASP A 8 12.96 -2.87 -17.14
CA ASP A 8 13.05 -4.11 -17.91
C ASP A 8 11.71 -4.85 -18.10
N ILE A 9 10.86 -4.81 -17.05
CA ILE A 9 9.54 -5.46 -17.09
C ILE A 9 8.60 -4.81 -18.12
N SER A 10 8.81 -3.55 -18.50
CA SER A 10 7.96 -2.82 -19.45
C SER A 10 7.97 -3.42 -20.86
N GLY A 11 9.00 -4.22 -21.19
CA GLY A 11 9.09 -4.94 -22.47
C GLY A 11 8.23 -6.22 -22.54
N HIS A 12 7.53 -6.58 -21.46
CA HIS A 12 6.66 -7.76 -21.40
C HIS A 12 5.18 -7.36 -21.41
N ASP A 13 4.31 -8.35 -21.65
CA ASP A 13 2.86 -8.15 -21.55
C ASP A 13 2.48 -7.79 -20.10
N SER A 14 1.98 -6.58 -19.91
CA SER A 14 1.61 -6.02 -18.60
C SER A 14 0.12 -6.17 -18.31
N SER A 15 -0.68 -6.80 -19.16
CA SER A 15 -2.13 -6.95 -18.98
C SER A 15 -2.49 -7.66 -17.68
N VAL A 16 -1.71 -8.69 -17.31
CA VAL A 16 -1.89 -9.43 -16.05
C VAL A 16 -1.74 -8.54 -14.81
N LEU A 17 -0.94 -7.48 -14.88
CA LEU A 17 -0.74 -6.55 -13.76
C LEU A 17 -2.01 -5.72 -13.51
N ALA A 18 -2.67 -5.26 -14.59
CA ALA A 18 -3.96 -4.59 -14.49
C ALA A 18 -5.03 -5.48 -13.85
N ILE A 19 -5.13 -6.73 -14.31
CA ILE A 19 -6.07 -7.70 -13.78
C ILE A 19 -5.77 -8.00 -12.31
N SER A 20 -4.49 -8.12 -11.93
CA SER A 20 -4.07 -8.33 -10.55
C SER A 20 -4.45 -7.15 -9.64
N ALA A 21 -4.25 -5.93 -10.11
CA ALA A 21 -4.62 -4.72 -9.39
C ALA A 21 -6.16 -4.61 -9.21
N LEU A 22 -6.92 -4.88 -10.27
CA LEU A 22 -8.39 -4.91 -10.21
C LEU A 22 -8.88 -5.97 -9.23
N LYS A 23 -8.33 -7.18 -9.30
CA LYS A 23 -8.67 -8.26 -8.36
C LYS A 23 -8.40 -7.84 -6.92
N GLY A 24 -7.21 -7.30 -6.64
CA GLY A 24 -6.86 -6.84 -5.30
C GLY A 24 -7.80 -5.76 -4.77
N ALA A 25 -8.13 -4.76 -5.58
CA ALA A 25 -9.06 -3.69 -5.21
C ALA A 25 -10.49 -4.20 -4.95
N LEU A 26 -10.97 -5.12 -5.78
CA LEU A 26 -12.30 -5.72 -5.61
C LEU A 26 -12.37 -6.56 -4.33
N VAL A 27 -11.37 -7.39 -4.05
CA VAL A 27 -11.29 -8.15 -2.80
C VAL A 27 -11.26 -7.22 -1.59
N ALA A 28 -10.43 -6.17 -1.62
CA ALA A 28 -10.36 -5.17 -0.56
C ALA A 28 -11.68 -4.41 -0.35
N SER A 29 -12.51 -4.27 -1.40
CA SER A 29 -13.86 -3.69 -1.31
C SER A 29 -14.94 -4.65 -0.83
N GLY A 30 -14.57 -5.85 -0.37
CA GLY A 30 -15.49 -6.86 0.13
C GLY A 30 -16.17 -7.71 -0.94
N CYS A 31 -15.64 -7.74 -2.17
CA CYS A 31 -16.16 -8.66 -3.18
C CYS A 31 -15.67 -10.08 -2.92
N GLU A 32 -16.60 -11.00 -2.83
CA GLU A 32 -16.32 -12.43 -2.75
C GLU A 32 -16.12 -13.04 -4.15
N ASP A 33 -15.46 -14.19 -4.21
CA ASP A 33 -15.26 -15.00 -5.42
C ASP A 33 -14.60 -14.28 -6.61
N VAL A 34 -13.72 -13.29 -6.34
CA VAL A 34 -12.99 -12.57 -7.39
C VAL A 34 -11.83 -13.42 -7.90
N THR A 35 -11.84 -13.68 -9.19
CA THR A 35 -10.79 -14.42 -9.91
C THR A 35 -10.12 -13.51 -10.95
N TYR A 36 -9.00 -13.95 -11.53
CA TYR A 36 -8.37 -13.25 -12.65
C TYR A 36 -9.26 -13.18 -13.90
N VAL A 37 -10.19 -14.13 -14.04
CA VAL A 37 -11.09 -14.21 -15.20
C VAL A 37 -12.26 -13.24 -15.08
N ASN A 38 -12.87 -13.15 -13.90
CA ASN A 38 -14.07 -12.31 -13.70
C ASN A 38 -13.77 -10.89 -13.20
N ALA A 39 -12.55 -10.61 -12.69
CA ALA A 39 -12.20 -9.29 -12.16
C ALA A 39 -12.46 -8.13 -13.14
N PRO A 40 -12.14 -8.20 -14.44
CA PRO A 40 -12.45 -7.11 -15.37
C PRO A 40 -13.95 -6.84 -15.52
N GLY A 41 -14.77 -7.88 -15.59
CA GLY A 41 -16.22 -7.75 -15.67
C GLY A 41 -16.82 -7.12 -14.41
N LEU A 42 -16.45 -7.64 -13.23
CA LEU A 42 -16.88 -7.13 -11.94
C LEU A 42 -16.45 -5.67 -11.71
N ALA A 43 -15.23 -5.30 -12.16
CA ALA A 43 -14.77 -3.92 -12.09
C ALA A 43 -15.61 -3.00 -12.96
N SER A 44 -15.92 -3.40 -14.20
CA SER A 44 -16.76 -2.64 -15.11
C SER A 44 -18.16 -2.41 -14.54
N GLU A 45 -18.78 -3.44 -13.98
CA GLU A 45 -20.11 -3.34 -13.33
C GLU A 45 -20.13 -2.34 -12.17
N ARG A 46 -19.00 -2.16 -11.48
CA ARG A 46 -18.84 -1.21 -10.37
C ARG A 46 -18.27 0.14 -10.78
N GLY A 47 -18.11 0.39 -12.08
CA GLY A 47 -17.54 1.63 -12.59
C GLY A 47 -16.05 1.82 -12.26
N VAL A 48 -15.34 0.73 -11.93
CA VAL A 48 -13.89 0.77 -11.70
C VAL A 48 -13.17 0.58 -13.04
N THR A 49 -12.39 1.57 -13.42
CA THR A 49 -11.57 1.53 -14.64
C THR A 49 -10.09 1.36 -14.29
N SER A 50 -9.35 0.73 -15.20
CA SER A 50 -7.88 0.64 -15.07
C SER A 50 -7.21 1.01 -16.39
N SER A 51 -6.03 1.61 -16.28
CA SER A 51 -5.13 1.89 -17.39
C SER A 51 -3.74 1.34 -17.09
N VAL A 52 -3.01 0.93 -18.12
CA VAL A 52 -1.60 0.52 -17.99
C VAL A 52 -0.76 1.39 -18.90
N THR A 53 0.27 2.00 -18.34
CA THR A 53 1.30 2.76 -19.05
C THR A 53 2.63 2.07 -18.86
N THR A 54 3.40 1.87 -19.92
CA THR A 54 4.72 1.24 -19.87
C THR A 54 5.80 2.23 -20.30
N THR A 55 6.95 2.22 -19.63
CA THR A 55 8.13 2.99 -20.02
C THR A 55 9.41 2.19 -19.75
N PRO A 56 10.37 2.15 -20.70
CA PRO A 56 11.65 1.49 -20.46
C PRO A 56 12.55 2.25 -19.48
N GLU A 57 12.25 3.52 -19.23
CA GLU A 57 13.03 4.36 -18.32
C GLU A 57 12.68 4.04 -16.87
N SER A 58 13.72 3.70 -16.08
CA SER A 58 13.65 3.54 -14.63
C SER A 58 14.99 3.93 -14.04
N HIS A 59 15.03 4.97 -13.20
CA HIS A 59 16.28 5.57 -12.73
C HIS A 59 16.82 4.94 -11.44
N GLU A 60 15.94 4.37 -10.61
CA GLU A 60 16.30 3.90 -9.27
C GLU A 60 16.28 2.38 -9.15
N TYR A 61 15.38 1.74 -9.89
CA TYR A 61 15.18 0.30 -9.83
C TYR A 61 15.22 -0.30 -11.23
N ARG A 62 15.74 -1.52 -11.33
CA ARG A 62 15.76 -2.26 -12.61
C ARG A 62 14.37 -2.44 -13.22
N SER A 63 13.38 -2.62 -12.36
CA SER A 63 11.96 -2.70 -12.72
C SER A 63 11.13 -2.19 -11.57
N MET A 64 10.08 -1.42 -11.86
CA MET A 64 9.18 -0.86 -10.86
C MET A 64 7.75 -0.88 -11.38
N ILE A 65 6.81 -1.14 -10.48
CA ILE A 65 5.38 -1.01 -10.72
C ILE A 65 4.84 0.06 -9.79
N SER A 66 4.17 1.06 -10.36
CA SER A 66 3.49 2.13 -9.64
C SER A 66 1.99 1.94 -9.81
N LEU A 67 1.26 1.82 -8.73
CA LEU A 67 -0.19 1.78 -8.70
C LEU A 67 -0.73 3.09 -8.12
N HIS A 68 -1.59 3.78 -8.85
CA HIS A 68 -2.30 4.96 -8.38
C HIS A 68 -3.81 4.69 -8.46
N ALA A 69 -4.50 4.78 -7.34
CA ALA A 69 -5.94 4.56 -7.25
C ALA A 69 -6.65 5.81 -6.72
N ALA A 70 -7.62 6.32 -7.47
CA ALA A 70 -8.59 7.29 -6.96
C ALA A 70 -9.72 6.53 -6.24
N LEU A 71 -10.08 6.99 -5.05
CA LEU A 71 -11.09 6.39 -4.21
C LEU A 71 -12.42 7.16 -4.31
N SER A 72 -13.53 6.50 -4.02
CA SER A 72 -14.87 7.09 -4.10
C SER A 72 -15.10 8.26 -3.13
N ASN A 73 -14.28 8.38 -2.07
CA ASN A 73 -14.32 9.48 -1.11
C ASN A 73 -13.50 10.72 -1.54
N GLY A 74 -12.99 10.74 -2.79
CA GLY A 74 -12.16 11.81 -3.34
C GLY A 74 -10.69 11.78 -2.92
N LYS A 75 -10.28 10.83 -2.08
CA LYS A 75 -8.86 10.59 -1.77
C LYS A 75 -8.20 9.74 -2.88
N SER A 76 -6.89 9.70 -2.89
CA SER A 76 -6.12 8.79 -3.73
C SER A 76 -5.04 8.13 -2.92
N ILE A 77 -4.56 7.00 -3.39
CA ILE A 77 -3.41 6.30 -2.85
C ILE A 77 -2.46 5.92 -3.98
N LYS A 78 -1.17 6.08 -3.73
CA LYS A 78 -0.11 5.65 -4.64
C LYS A 78 0.79 4.66 -3.92
N VAL A 79 1.04 3.50 -4.54
CA VAL A 79 1.94 2.46 -4.02
C VAL A 79 2.93 2.09 -5.11
N ASP A 80 4.21 2.13 -4.76
CA ASP A 80 5.30 1.73 -5.65
C ASP A 80 5.93 0.43 -5.14
N GLY A 81 6.15 -0.52 -6.04
CA GLY A 81 6.73 -1.83 -5.72
C GLY A 81 7.80 -2.26 -6.70
N THR A 82 8.72 -3.10 -6.22
CA THR A 82 9.82 -3.65 -7.01
C THR A 82 10.24 -5.04 -6.54
N LEU A 83 11.12 -5.68 -7.31
CA LEU A 83 11.84 -6.88 -6.92
C LEU A 83 13.28 -6.53 -6.62
N MET A 84 13.73 -6.74 -5.37
CA MET A 84 15.08 -6.38 -4.91
C MET A 84 16.04 -7.56 -4.86
N GLY A 85 17.27 -7.27 -5.22
CA GLY A 85 18.42 -8.20 -5.13
C GLY A 85 18.36 -9.38 -6.09
N ILE A 86 19.36 -10.25 -6.01
CA ILE A 86 19.50 -11.43 -6.87
C ILE A 86 18.34 -12.42 -6.66
N ARG A 87 17.82 -12.50 -5.43
CA ARG A 87 16.70 -13.38 -5.08
C ARG A 87 15.34 -12.85 -5.50
N LYS A 88 15.27 -11.65 -6.09
CA LYS A 88 14.03 -10.99 -6.53
C LYS A 88 12.98 -10.92 -5.42
N VAL A 89 13.39 -10.45 -4.25
CA VAL A 89 12.48 -10.30 -3.11
C VAL A 89 11.52 -9.15 -3.38
N GLU A 90 10.24 -9.38 -3.21
CA GLU A 90 9.17 -8.40 -3.36
C GLU A 90 9.26 -7.32 -2.29
N LYS A 91 9.15 -6.07 -2.71
CA LYS A 91 9.18 -4.91 -1.80
C LYS A 91 8.17 -3.85 -2.21
N ILE A 92 7.48 -3.29 -1.23
CA ILE A 92 6.84 -1.99 -1.31
C ILE A 92 7.93 -0.97 -1.01
N ILE A 93 8.20 -0.09 -1.96
CA ILE A 93 9.31 0.88 -1.90
C ILE A 93 8.86 2.31 -1.65
N ALA A 94 7.59 2.60 -1.91
CA ALA A 94 6.98 3.87 -1.52
C ALA A 94 5.46 3.74 -1.35
N VAL A 95 4.90 4.57 -0.46
CA VAL A 95 3.46 4.80 -0.33
C VAL A 95 3.25 6.30 -0.22
N ASP A 96 2.43 6.88 -1.11
CA ASP A 96 2.11 8.32 -1.20
C ASP A 96 3.35 9.23 -1.20
N GLY A 97 4.45 8.77 -1.81
CA GLY A 97 5.71 9.51 -1.91
C GLY A 97 6.63 9.36 -0.68
N PHE A 98 6.25 8.58 0.32
CA PHE A 98 7.12 8.22 1.42
C PHE A 98 7.91 6.96 1.08
N ASP A 99 9.24 7.05 1.10
CA ASP A 99 10.13 5.94 0.80
C ASP A 99 10.08 4.86 1.89
N LEU A 100 9.97 3.61 1.48
CA LEU A 100 9.88 2.44 2.34
C LEU A 100 10.80 1.31 1.84
N ASP A 101 11.04 0.34 2.69
CA ASP A 101 11.64 -0.97 2.37
C ASP A 101 10.83 -2.05 3.10
N LEU A 102 9.60 -2.25 2.66
CA LEU A 102 8.62 -3.09 3.35
C LEU A 102 8.30 -4.33 2.50
N PRO A 103 8.47 -5.56 3.02
CA PRO A 103 7.96 -6.74 2.34
C PRO A 103 6.42 -6.71 2.34
N PRO A 104 5.76 -7.14 1.26
CA PRO A 104 4.32 -7.37 1.28
C PRO A 104 3.95 -8.38 2.37
N ALA A 105 2.86 -8.13 3.07
CA ALA A 105 2.35 -8.99 4.13
C ALA A 105 0.82 -8.99 4.13
N GLU A 106 0.23 -9.99 4.76
CA GLU A 106 -1.22 -10.16 4.84
C GLU A 106 -1.89 -9.00 5.59
N ASN A 107 -1.26 -8.56 6.69
CA ASN A 107 -1.78 -7.47 7.51
C ASN A 107 -0.76 -6.33 7.56
N LEU A 108 -1.06 -5.27 6.83
CA LEU A 108 -0.30 -4.02 6.81
C LEU A 108 -1.17 -2.89 7.36
N LEU A 109 -0.58 -2.05 8.19
CA LEU A 109 -1.21 -0.85 8.71
C LEU A 109 -0.36 0.36 8.33
N PHE A 110 -0.97 1.34 7.68
CA PHE A 110 -0.33 2.61 7.32
C PHE A 110 -0.97 3.74 8.09
N LEU A 111 -0.14 4.59 8.71
CA LEU A 111 -0.59 5.78 9.44
C LEU A 111 0.15 7.01 8.93
N ARG A 112 -0.59 8.00 8.46
CA ARG A 112 -0.05 9.31 8.15
C ARG A 112 -0.31 10.27 9.30
N TYR A 113 0.73 10.96 9.80
CA TYR A 113 0.63 11.81 10.97
C TYR A 113 1.67 12.95 10.94
N ALA A 114 1.47 13.96 11.79
CA ALA A 114 2.48 14.99 12.02
C ALA A 114 3.62 14.41 12.86
N ASP A 115 4.86 14.51 12.37
CA ASP A 115 6.05 13.97 13.04
C ASP A 115 6.29 14.66 14.38
N LYS A 116 5.98 13.96 15.46
CA LYS A 116 6.16 14.41 16.85
C LYS A 116 6.55 13.26 17.76
N PRO A 117 7.29 13.55 18.85
CA PRO A 117 7.63 12.54 19.85
C PRO A 117 6.38 11.87 20.45
N GLY A 118 6.50 10.57 20.76
CA GLY A 118 5.47 9.80 21.45
C GLY A 118 4.52 9.00 20.55
N VAL A 119 4.42 9.32 19.25
CA VAL A 119 3.49 8.64 18.33
C VAL A 119 3.78 7.13 18.25
N VAL A 120 5.04 6.73 18.12
CA VAL A 120 5.43 5.31 18.09
C VAL A 120 4.99 4.58 19.37
N GLY A 121 5.17 5.23 20.53
CA GLY A 121 4.74 4.68 21.83
C GLY A 121 3.23 4.54 21.93
N ALA A 122 2.46 5.53 21.48
CA ALA A 122 1.00 5.49 21.46
C ALA A 122 0.49 4.34 20.57
N VAL A 123 1.02 4.20 19.34
CA VAL A 123 0.67 3.10 18.45
C VAL A 123 0.99 1.73 19.08
N GLY A 124 2.21 1.58 19.64
CA GLY A 124 2.63 0.35 20.30
C GLY A 124 1.73 -0.02 21.49
N ASN A 125 1.33 0.96 22.31
CA ASN A 125 0.42 0.75 23.43
C ASN A 125 -0.99 0.35 22.97
N ALA A 126 -1.54 1.03 21.97
CA ALA A 126 -2.87 0.74 21.45
C ALA A 126 -2.94 -0.69 20.87
N LEU A 127 -1.98 -1.07 20.03
CA LEU A 127 -1.91 -2.41 19.44
C LEU A 127 -1.64 -3.48 20.53
N GLY A 128 -0.71 -3.23 21.46
CA GLY A 128 -0.42 -4.13 22.57
C GLY A 128 -1.61 -4.37 23.48
N THR A 129 -2.40 -3.33 23.78
CA THR A 129 -3.66 -3.45 24.55
C THR A 129 -4.69 -4.30 23.82
N ALA A 130 -4.73 -4.19 22.49
CA ALA A 130 -5.57 -5.03 21.63
C ALA A 130 -5.01 -6.44 21.40
N LYS A 131 -3.84 -6.78 22.00
CA LYS A 131 -3.10 -8.04 21.81
C LYS A 131 -2.70 -8.31 20.36
N ILE A 132 -2.44 -7.24 19.60
CA ILE A 132 -1.91 -7.31 18.23
C ILE A 132 -0.40 -7.10 18.31
N ASN A 133 0.35 -8.11 17.87
CA ASN A 133 1.81 -8.03 17.84
C ASN A 133 2.29 -7.32 16.58
N ILE A 134 3.35 -6.51 16.73
CA ILE A 134 4.02 -5.80 15.64
C ILE A 134 5.22 -6.65 15.20
N ALA A 135 5.18 -7.20 14.00
CA ALA A 135 6.28 -7.97 13.41
C ALA A 135 7.35 -7.08 12.77
N GLY A 136 6.95 -5.92 12.26
CA GLY A 136 7.86 -4.94 11.67
C GLY A 136 7.27 -3.54 11.69
N MET A 137 8.15 -2.52 11.74
CA MET A 137 7.75 -1.12 11.72
C MET A 137 8.79 -0.29 10.98
N GLN A 138 8.31 0.60 10.13
CA GLN A 138 9.14 1.64 9.49
C GLN A 138 8.46 2.98 9.63
N VAL A 139 9.26 4.04 9.77
CA VAL A 139 8.79 5.42 9.79
C VAL A 139 9.56 6.20 8.72
N ALA A 140 8.85 6.66 7.71
CA ALA A 140 9.35 7.57 6.70
C ALA A 140 8.87 8.99 6.99
N ARG A 141 9.73 10.00 6.75
CA ARG A 141 9.45 11.42 7.06
C ARG A 141 9.82 12.30 5.88
N GLU A 142 8.98 13.26 5.56
CA GLU A 142 9.35 14.32 4.59
C GLU A 142 10.46 15.22 5.16
N SER A 143 10.30 15.62 6.44
CA SER A 143 11.25 16.46 7.18
C SER A 143 10.98 16.33 8.68
N ALA A 144 11.92 16.74 9.50
CA ALA A 144 11.71 16.79 10.95
C ALA A 144 10.56 17.75 11.31
N GLY A 145 9.55 17.24 12.03
CA GLY A 145 8.34 17.98 12.41
C GLY A 145 7.31 18.16 11.28
N GLY A 146 7.58 17.63 10.09
CA GLY A 146 6.66 17.63 8.94
C GLY A 146 5.67 16.47 8.97
N SER A 147 5.30 15.97 7.78
CA SER A 147 4.48 14.78 7.63
C SER A 147 5.33 13.51 7.73
N ALA A 148 4.80 12.48 8.38
CA ALA A 148 5.41 11.16 8.48
C ALA A 148 4.40 10.07 8.11
N LEU A 149 4.93 8.99 7.54
CA LEU A 149 4.20 7.75 7.30
C LEU A 149 4.83 6.64 8.15
N MET A 150 4.03 6.01 8.98
CA MET A 150 4.40 4.78 9.68
C MET A 150 3.77 3.59 8.96
N ALA A 151 4.59 2.62 8.59
CA ALA A 151 4.16 1.36 8.01
C ALA A 151 4.47 0.22 8.98
N LEU A 152 3.45 -0.57 9.33
CA LEU A 152 3.57 -1.69 10.24
C LEU A 152 3.13 -2.98 9.57
N THR A 153 3.87 -4.05 9.85
CA THR A 153 3.42 -5.43 9.64
C THR A 153 2.94 -5.97 10.98
N VAL A 154 1.71 -6.48 11.02
CA VAL A 154 1.08 -7.00 12.23
C VAL A 154 0.61 -8.44 12.06
N ASP A 155 0.56 -9.21 13.16
CA ASP A 155 0.26 -10.66 13.11
C ASP A 155 -1.24 -10.97 12.92
N SER A 156 -2.10 -9.97 13.07
CA SER A 156 -3.55 -10.13 12.92
C SER A 156 -4.22 -8.86 12.43
N PRO A 157 -5.41 -8.95 11.83
CA PRO A 157 -6.14 -7.78 11.34
C PRO A 157 -6.42 -6.76 12.45
N VAL A 158 -6.26 -5.48 12.12
CA VAL A 158 -6.60 -4.37 13.01
C VAL A 158 -8.09 -4.05 12.82
N SER A 159 -8.88 -4.20 13.89
CA SER A 159 -10.31 -3.85 13.84
C SER A 159 -10.51 -2.34 13.79
N ASP A 160 -11.67 -1.90 13.27
CA ASP A 160 -12.03 -0.48 13.19
C ASP A 160 -11.96 0.21 14.56
N ALA A 161 -12.34 -0.47 15.65
CA ALA A 161 -12.27 0.06 17.01
C ALA A 161 -10.84 0.35 17.46
N VAL A 162 -9.90 -0.52 17.10
CA VAL A 162 -8.46 -0.32 17.39
C VAL A 162 -7.90 0.78 16.50
N ALA A 163 -8.26 0.80 15.22
CA ALA A 163 -7.88 1.83 14.26
C ALA A 163 -8.33 3.23 14.75
N GLU A 164 -9.56 3.38 15.21
CA GLU A 164 -10.06 4.64 15.76
C GLU A 164 -9.35 5.05 17.06
N THR A 165 -8.96 4.08 17.90
CA THR A 165 -8.15 4.36 19.10
C THR A 165 -6.78 4.93 18.70
N VAL A 166 -6.12 4.29 17.72
CA VAL A 166 -4.84 4.76 17.19
C VAL A 166 -4.97 6.18 16.63
N LYS A 167 -5.99 6.44 15.81
CA LYS A 167 -6.25 7.79 15.26
C LYS A 167 -6.40 8.83 16.37
N LYS A 168 -7.22 8.53 17.38
CA LYS A 168 -7.48 9.45 18.48
C LYS A 168 -6.24 9.78 19.29
N GLU A 169 -5.39 8.79 19.57
CA GLU A 169 -4.18 8.98 20.38
C GLU A 169 -3.04 9.65 19.62
N THR A 170 -2.96 9.44 18.30
CA THR A 170 -1.85 9.94 17.48
C THR A 170 -2.21 11.19 16.68
N GLY A 171 -3.49 11.39 16.37
CA GLY A 171 -3.96 12.35 15.36
C GLY A 171 -3.66 11.90 13.94
N ALA A 172 -3.45 10.59 13.72
CA ALA A 172 -3.12 10.02 12.42
C ALA A 172 -4.37 9.88 11.52
N GLU A 173 -4.12 9.87 10.23
CA GLU A 173 -5.02 9.33 9.20
C GLU A 173 -4.61 7.88 8.91
N LEU A 174 -5.58 7.00 8.74
CA LEU A 174 -5.43 5.58 8.43
C LEU A 174 -6.01 5.28 7.07
#